data_2641d71fc6b81c52a04a36e642fc6e2d
#
_entry.id   2641d71fc6b81c52a04a36e642fc6e2d
#
_cell.length_a   1.000
_cell.length_b   1.000
_cell.length_c   1.000
_cell.angle_alpha   90.00
_cell.angle_beta   90.00
_cell.angle_gamma   90.00
#
_symmetry.space_group_name_H-M   'P 1'
#
loop_
_entity.id
_entity.type
_entity.pdbx_description
1 polymer ?
#
loop_
_entity_poly.entity_id
_entity_poly.type
_entity_poly.pdbx_seq_one_letter_code
_entity_poly.pdbx_strand_id
1 'polypeptide(L)'
;KLPLGVIQDKGTGTVKKLFVDDVDSLEVLLAHSMPEGIANLMIPIAVYVAMFFVDWKLALLSLASIPISLIAMMTMYSVGMKKMGPYYMAGQKMNNTIIEYINGMEVVKVFNKDADSYERFRKDVSDYRDYTLAWYKAAWPWMAIYSSLLPCTIILTLPVGAWFVLSGWSTLPNLILVLCLSLSIGMPL
;
A
#
# COMPACT_ATOMS: atom_id res chain seq x y z
N LYS A 1 28.72 -18.25 -21.01
CA LYS A 1 28.69 -19.64 -20.43
C LYS A 1 29.24 -19.55 -19.02
N LEU A 2 28.41 -19.80 -18.03
CA LEU A 2 28.83 -19.87 -16.63
C LEU A 2 29.56 -21.20 -16.37
N PRO A 3 30.71 -21.20 -15.69
CA PRO A 3 31.39 -22.43 -15.29
C PRO A 3 30.50 -23.26 -14.35
N LEU A 4 30.53 -24.58 -14.52
CA LEU A 4 29.69 -25.51 -13.73
C LEU A 4 29.91 -25.38 -12.22
N GLY A 5 31.15 -25.04 -11.80
CA GLY A 5 31.50 -24.81 -10.39
C GLY A 5 30.75 -23.66 -9.73
N VAL A 6 30.46 -22.57 -10.49
CA VAL A 6 29.69 -21.44 -9.96
C VAL A 6 28.20 -21.80 -9.73
N ILE A 7 27.67 -22.72 -10.55
CA ILE A 7 26.29 -23.23 -10.38
C ILE A 7 26.19 -24.14 -9.16
N GLN A 8 27.21 -24.96 -8.94
CA GLN A 8 27.27 -25.86 -7.77
C GLN A 8 27.46 -25.11 -6.46
N ASP A 9 28.31 -24.07 -6.44
CA ASP A 9 28.59 -23.24 -5.26
C ASP A 9 27.37 -22.42 -4.81
N LYS A 10 26.60 -21.88 -5.77
CA LYS A 10 25.38 -21.05 -5.47
C LYS A 10 24.14 -21.87 -5.18
N GLY A 11 24.17 -23.16 -5.51
CA GLY A 11 23.00 -24.05 -5.40
C GLY A 11 21.98 -23.83 -6.54
N THR A 12 21.41 -24.93 -6.99
CA THR A 12 20.43 -24.96 -8.10
C THR A 12 19.19 -24.08 -7.85
N GLY A 13 18.76 -23.97 -6.59
CA GLY A 13 17.62 -23.12 -6.19
C GLY A 13 17.87 -21.63 -6.39
N THR A 14 19.08 -21.16 -6.05
CA THR A 14 19.45 -19.74 -6.25
C THR A 14 19.58 -19.40 -7.74
N VAL A 15 20.14 -20.31 -8.52
CA VAL A 15 20.25 -20.16 -9.97
C VAL A 15 18.87 -20.14 -10.64
N LYS A 16 17.96 -21.04 -10.22
CA LYS A 16 16.57 -21.05 -10.69
C LYS A 16 15.88 -19.73 -10.37
N LYS A 17 15.98 -19.25 -9.13
CA LYS A 17 15.39 -17.97 -8.71
C LYS A 17 15.86 -16.83 -9.61
N LEU A 18 17.17 -16.73 -9.85
CA LEU A 18 17.75 -15.64 -10.63
C LEU A 18 17.31 -15.67 -12.11
N PHE A 19 17.16 -16.84 -12.72
CA PHE A 19 16.81 -16.97 -14.14
C PHE A 19 15.30 -17.07 -14.41
N VAL A 20 14.50 -17.41 -13.42
CA VAL A 20 13.04 -17.52 -13.56
C VAL A 20 12.36 -16.41 -12.79
N ASP A 21 12.43 -16.42 -11.47
CA ASP A 21 11.63 -15.50 -10.62
C ASP A 21 12.07 -14.03 -10.76
N ASP A 22 13.40 -13.78 -10.84
CA ASP A 22 13.92 -12.40 -10.97
C ASP A 22 13.70 -11.88 -12.40
N VAL A 23 13.75 -12.73 -13.44
CA VAL A 23 13.45 -12.34 -14.82
C VAL A 23 11.95 -12.05 -15.00
N ASP A 24 11.06 -12.89 -14.45
CA ASP A 24 9.62 -12.63 -14.45
C ASP A 24 9.29 -11.32 -13.73
N SER A 25 9.96 -11.04 -12.61
CA SER A 25 9.80 -9.78 -11.89
C SER A 25 10.24 -8.56 -12.70
N LEU A 26 11.32 -8.69 -13.49
CA LEU A 26 11.77 -7.63 -14.40
C LEU A 26 10.80 -7.44 -15.59
N GLU A 27 10.22 -8.51 -16.09
CA GLU A 27 9.20 -8.43 -17.14
C GLU A 27 7.97 -7.68 -16.65
N VAL A 28 7.44 -8.04 -15.48
CA VAL A 28 6.31 -7.32 -14.86
C VAL A 28 6.65 -5.85 -14.62
N LEU A 29 7.86 -5.53 -14.17
CA LEU A 29 8.29 -4.15 -13.96
C LEU A 29 8.30 -3.36 -15.28
N LEU A 30 8.91 -3.92 -16.33
CA LEU A 30 9.10 -3.21 -17.59
C LEU A 30 7.83 -3.18 -18.46
N ALA A 31 7.08 -4.29 -18.50
CA ALA A 31 5.91 -4.41 -19.37
C ALA A 31 4.64 -3.79 -18.76
N HIS A 32 4.52 -3.79 -17.43
CA HIS A 32 3.31 -3.33 -16.74
C HIS A 32 3.57 -2.12 -15.84
N SER A 33 4.46 -2.25 -14.85
CA SER A 33 4.61 -1.22 -13.82
C SER A 33 5.14 0.11 -14.35
N MET A 34 6.08 0.09 -15.30
CA MET A 34 6.60 1.34 -15.91
C MET A 34 5.56 2.05 -16.79
N PRO A 35 4.90 1.41 -17.79
CA PRO A 35 3.89 2.07 -18.60
C PRO A 35 2.70 2.56 -17.78
N GLU A 36 2.21 1.76 -16.81
CA GLU A 36 1.13 2.14 -15.91
C GLU A 36 1.54 3.32 -15.02
N GLY A 37 2.76 3.30 -14.45
CA GLY A 37 3.27 4.40 -13.65
C GLY A 37 3.36 5.72 -14.41
N ILE A 38 3.79 5.68 -15.68
CA ILE A 38 3.84 6.86 -16.55
C ILE A 38 2.43 7.35 -16.86
N ALA A 39 1.51 6.45 -17.23
CA ALA A 39 0.13 6.80 -17.54
C ALA A 39 -0.58 7.40 -16.32
N ASN A 40 -0.42 6.77 -15.15
CA ASN A 40 -1.00 7.23 -13.88
C ASN A 40 -0.45 8.61 -13.43
N LEU A 41 0.72 8.99 -13.90
CA LEU A 41 1.26 10.33 -13.67
C LEU A 41 0.78 11.34 -14.73
N MET A 42 0.77 10.95 -16.01
CA MET A 42 0.43 11.87 -17.11
C MET A 42 -1.06 12.22 -17.13
N ILE A 43 -1.96 11.27 -16.85
CA ILE A 43 -3.41 11.51 -16.89
C ILE A 43 -3.83 12.59 -15.89
N PRO A 44 -3.49 12.54 -14.60
CA PRO A 44 -3.81 13.61 -13.66
C PRO A 44 -3.24 14.96 -14.07
N ILE A 45 -2.00 15.00 -14.57
CA ILE A 45 -1.38 16.26 -15.04
C ILE A 45 -2.20 16.86 -16.18
N ALA A 46 -2.55 16.06 -17.19
CA ALA A 46 -3.35 16.54 -18.32
C ALA A 46 -4.74 17.05 -17.88
N VAL A 47 -5.37 16.32 -16.96
CA VAL A 47 -6.68 16.71 -16.41
C VAL A 47 -6.58 18.01 -15.61
N TYR A 48 -5.56 18.18 -14.76
CA TYR A 48 -5.36 19.44 -14.04
C TYR A 48 -5.08 20.60 -14.97
N VAL A 49 -4.27 20.41 -16.02
CA VAL A 49 -4.06 21.43 -17.05
C VAL A 49 -5.40 21.85 -17.68
N ALA A 50 -6.24 20.89 -18.06
CA ALA A 50 -7.58 21.16 -18.59
C ALA A 50 -8.45 21.93 -17.59
N MET A 51 -8.45 21.52 -16.31
CA MET A 51 -9.19 22.20 -15.24
C MET A 51 -8.74 23.65 -15.04
N PHE A 52 -7.45 23.94 -15.16
CA PHE A 52 -6.93 25.32 -15.07
C PHE A 52 -7.44 26.23 -16.19
N PHE A 53 -7.68 25.68 -17.40
CA PHE A 53 -8.29 26.42 -18.50
C PHE A 53 -9.79 26.69 -18.30
N VAL A 54 -10.49 25.80 -17.58
CA VAL A 54 -11.93 25.97 -17.27
C VAL A 54 -12.13 27.00 -16.16
N ASP A 55 -11.51 26.77 -15.01
CA ASP A 55 -11.56 27.69 -13.85
C ASP A 55 -10.38 27.42 -12.91
N TRP A 56 -9.41 28.32 -12.92
CA TRP A 56 -8.19 28.18 -12.11
C TRP A 56 -8.45 28.15 -10.60
N LYS A 57 -9.53 28.77 -10.11
CA LYS A 57 -9.88 28.81 -8.68
C LYS A 57 -10.38 27.46 -8.21
N LEU A 58 -11.26 26.85 -8.99
CA LEU A 58 -11.79 25.52 -8.71
C LEU A 58 -10.69 24.44 -8.90
N ALA A 59 -9.79 24.63 -9.89
CA ALA A 59 -8.65 23.75 -10.09
C ALA A 59 -7.69 23.79 -8.88
N LEU A 60 -7.37 24.97 -8.35
CA LEU A 60 -6.56 25.10 -7.13
C LEU A 60 -7.24 24.48 -5.91
N LEU A 61 -8.57 24.64 -5.79
CA LEU A 61 -9.34 24.04 -4.71
C LEU A 61 -9.26 22.51 -4.75
N SER A 62 -9.43 21.93 -5.93
CA SER A 62 -9.27 20.48 -6.15
C SER A 62 -7.84 20.02 -5.83
N LEU A 63 -6.83 20.80 -6.28
CA LEU A 63 -5.43 20.50 -6.03
C LEU A 63 -5.08 20.52 -4.53
N ALA A 64 -5.77 21.30 -3.70
CA ALA A 64 -5.54 21.39 -2.27
C ALA A 64 -5.80 20.05 -1.52
N SER A 65 -6.56 19.12 -2.11
CA SER A 65 -6.77 17.78 -1.55
C SER A 65 -5.49 16.92 -1.58
N ILE A 66 -4.60 17.12 -2.56
CA ILE A 66 -3.37 16.33 -2.76
C ILE A 66 -2.39 16.51 -1.59
N PRO A 67 -1.98 17.73 -1.18
CA PRO A 67 -1.07 17.87 -0.05
C PRO A 67 -1.63 17.31 1.26
N ILE A 68 -2.95 17.41 1.49
CA ILE A 68 -3.59 16.81 2.67
C ILE A 68 -3.46 15.29 2.64
N SER A 69 -3.71 14.68 1.48
CA SER A 69 -3.57 13.24 1.28
C SER A 69 -2.12 12.78 1.42
N LEU A 70 -1.15 13.54 0.89
CA LEU A 70 0.27 13.24 1.03
C LEU A 70 0.74 13.30 2.49
N ILE A 71 0.28 14.28 3.26
CA ILE A 71 0.57 14.35 4.71
C ILE A 71 -0.01 13.14 5.43
N ALA A 72 -1.24 12.74 5.11
CA ALA A 72 -1.85 11.54 5.69
C ALA A 72 -1.06 10.27 5.31
N MET A 73 -0.64 10.14 4.06
CA MET A 73 0.21 9.05 3.58
C MET A 73 1.56 8.99 4.30
N MET A 74 2.26 10.12 4.41
CA MET A 74 3.54 10.19 5.12
C MET A 74 3.40 9.83 6.60
N THR A 75 2.32 10.27 7.24
CA THR A 75 2.03 9.96 8.63
C THR A 75 1.72 8.46 8.79
N MET A 76 0.89 7.90 7.90
CA MET A 76 0.60 6.47 7.84
C MET A 76 1.89 5.66 7.74
N TYR A 77 2.77 6.03 6.81
CA TYR A 77 4.04 5.34 6.60
C TYR A 77 4.95 5.43 7.83
N SER A 78 5.13 6.62 8.41
CA SER A 78 6.00 6.82 9.57
C SER A 78 5.51 6.07 10.82
N VAL A 79 4.20 6.05 11.06
CA VAL A 79 3.58 5.31 12.16
C VAL A 79 3.61 3.80 11.91
N GLY A 80 3.34 3.40 10.65
CA GLY A 80 3.40 2.00 10.22
C GLY A 80 4.80 1.40 10.38
N MET A 81 5.83 2.09 9.92
CA MET A 81 7.22 1.63 10.00
C MET A 81 7.70 1.39 11.43
N LYS A 82 7.28 2.22 12.39
CA LYS A 82 7.61 2.02 13.82
C LYS A 82 7.07 0.72 14.39
N LYS A 83 5.93 0.24 13.88
CA LYS A 83 5.27 -1.01 14.33
C LYS A 83 5.66 -2.23 13.50
N MET A 84 6.30 -2.01 12.35
CA MET A 84 6.62 -3.07 11.39
C MET A 84 7.71 -4.02 11.90
N GLY A 85 8.72 -3.52 12.60
CA GLY A 85 9.79 -4.34 13.18
C GLY A 85 9.26 -5.42 14.13
N PRO A 86 8.53 -5.07 15.20
CA PRO A 86 7.90 -6.03 16.10
C PRO A 86 6.97 -7.03 15.40
N TYR A 87 6.21 -6.58 14.40
CA TYR A 87 5.34 -7.43 13.58
C TYR A 87 6.14 -8.50 12.84
N TYR A 88 7.21 -8.12 12.12
CA TYR A 88 8.06 -9.09 11.41
C TYR A 88 8.75 -10.07 12.34
N MET A 89 9.26 -9.59 13.48
CA MET A 89 9.90 -10.46 14.48
C MET A 89 8.92 -11.48 15.05
N ALA A 90 7.70 -11.05 15.36
CA ALA A 90 6.66 -11.95 15.86
C ALA A 90 6.25 -12.98 14.79
N GLY A 91 6.16 -12.56 13.51
CA GLY A 91 5.88 -13.45 12.38
C GLY A 91 6.97 -14.51 12.18
N GLN A 92 8.23 -14.10 12.23
CA GLN A 92 9.36 -15.05 12.14
C GLN A 92 9.37 -16.05 13.32
N LYS A 93 9.13 -15.54 14.54
CA LYS A 93 9.05 -16.39 15.73
C LYS A 93 7.91 -17.41 15.62
N MET A 94 6.72 -16.96 15.21
CA MET A 94 5.58 -17.85 14.97
C MET A 94 5.91 -18.91 13.92
N ASN A 95 6.50 -18.53 12.78
CA ASN A 95 6.89 -19.49 11.75
C ASN A 95 7.89 -20.53 12.25
N ASN A 96 8.90 -20.11 13.03
CA ASN A 96 9.87 -21.03 13.62
C ASN A 96 9.17 -22.00 14.58
N THR A 97 8.28 -21.52 15.43
CA THR A 97 7.51 -22.35 16.35
C THR A 97 6.61 -23.34 15.61
N ILE A 98 6.01 -22.94 14.48
CA ILE A 98 5.23 -23.85 13.63
C ILE A 98 6.13 -24.98 13.10
N ILE A 99 7.30 -24.66 12.57
CA ILE A 99 8.25 -25.63 12.03
C ILE A 99 8.74 -26.58 13.15
N GLU A 100 9.11 -26.03 14.31
CA GLU A 100 9.49 -26.82 15.49
C GLU A 100 8.37 -27.76 15.93
N TYR A 101 7.12 -27.27 15.97
CA TYR A 101 5.96 -28.05 16.36
C TYR A 101 5.69 -29.21 15.40
N ILE A 102 5.74 -28.94 14.08
CA ILE A 102 5.53 -29.98 13.05
C ILE A 102 6.64 -31.02 13.09
N ASN A 103 7.90 -30.60 13.11
CA ASN A 103 9.05 -31.52 13.10
C ASN A 103 9.22 -32.27 14.41
N GLY A 104 8.83 -31.66 15.52
CA GLY A 104 8.92 -32.23 16.86
C GLY A 104 7.73 -33.09 17.28
N MET A 105 6.67 -33.17 16.46
CA MET A 105 5.41 -33.82 16.86
C MET A 105 5.58 -35.31 17.24
N GLU A 106 6.47 -36.03 16.58
CA GLU A 106 6.77 -37.43 16.93
C GLU A 106 7.41 -37.57 18.32
N VAL A 107 8.37 -36.69 18.62
CA VAL A 107 9.08 -36.66 19.90
C VAL A 107 8.16 -36.20 21.05
N VAL A 108 7.37 -35.18 20.80
CA VAL A 108 6.39 -34.61 21.75
C VAL A 108 5.37 -35.65 22.18
N LYS A 109 4.87 -36.47 21.25
CA LYS A 109 3.94 -37.59 21.53
C LYS A 109 4.56 -38.67 22.39
N VAL A 110 5.82 -39.02 22.11
CA VAL A 110 6.53 -40.06 22.88
C VAL A 110 6.75 -39.67 24.34
N PHE A 111 7.01 -38.35 24.60
CA PHE A 111 7.30 -37.84 25.93
C PHE A 111 6.08 -37.20 26.64
N ASN A 112 4.89 -37.28 26.04
CA ASN A 112 3.62 -36.73 26.58
C ASN A 112 3.69 -35.23 27.00
N LYS A 113 4.45 -34.41 26.23
CA LYS A 113 4.63 -32.97 26.44
C LYS A 113 3.78 -32.12 25.48
N ASP A 114 2.66 -32.65 25.05
CA ASP A 114 1.76 -31.97 24.09
C ASP A 114 1.24 -30.62 24.61
N ALA A 115 0.93 -30.55 25.89
CA ALA A 115 0.36 -29.35 26.49
C ALA A 115 1.33 -28.15 26.48
N ASP A 116 2.60 -28.36 26.84
CA ASP A 116 3.62 -27.28 26.89
C ASP A 116 3.96 -26.75 25.50
N SER A 117 4.06 -27.65 24.53
CA SER A 117 4.33 -27.30 23.13
C SER A 117 3.17 -26.52 22.49
N TYR A 118 1.94 -26.92 22.82
CA TYR A 118 0.74 -26.25 22.34
C TYR A 118 0.56 -24.84 22.95
N GLU A 119 0.82 -24.70 24.26
CA GLU A 119 0.74 -23.37 24.91
C GLU A 119 1.80 -22.41 24.36
N ARG A 120 3.01 -22.86 24.08
CA ARG A 120 4.04 -22.05 23.40
C ARG A 120 3.58 -21.59 22.02
N PHE A 121 3.06 -22.51 21.20
CA PHE A 121 2.50 -22.22 19.91
C PHE A 121 1.35 -21.21 19.99
N ARG A 122 0.39 -21.44 20.88
CA ARG A 122 -0.75 -20.56 21.11
C ARG A 122 -0.31 -19.15 21.51
N LYS A 123 0.70 -19.03 22.35
CA LYS A 123 1.26 -17.74 22.77
C LYS A 123 1.88 -17.01 21.58
N ASP A 124 2.70 -17.66 20.78
CA ASP A 124 3.37 -17.02 19.64
C ASP A 124 2.37 -16.59 18.55
N VAL A 125 1.31 -17.34 18.32
CA VAL A 125 0.19 -16.96 17.45
C VAL A 125 -0.57 -15.75 18.02
N SER A 126 -0.81 -15.74 19.33
CA SER A 126 -1.46 -14.60 20.01
C SER A 126 -0.60 -13.34 19.94
N ASP A 127 0.69 -13.45 20.19
CA ASP A 127 1.64 -12.33 20.11
C ASP A 127 1.66 -11.76 18.67
N TYR A 128 1.75 -12.63 17.65
CA TYR A 128 1.69 -12.21 16.25
C TYR A 128 0.37 -11.48 15.91
N ARG A 129 -0.76 -12.02 16.35
CA ARG A 129 -2.06 -11.36 16.20
C ARG A 129 -2.06 -9.98 16.84
N ASP A 130 -1.55 -9.85 18.06
CA ASP A 130 -1.61 -8.61 18.83
C ASP A 130 -0.70 -7.54 18.21
N TYR A 131 0.49 -7.90 17.74
CA TYR A 131 1.37 -6.99 16.98
C TYR A 131 0.74 -6.59 15.64
N THR A 132 0.11 -7.53 14.93
CA THR A 132 -0.62 -7.24 13.69
C THR A 132 -1.75 -6.24 13.93
N LEU A 133 -2.57 -6.47 14.94
CA LEU A 133 -3.67 -5.57 15.29
C LEU A 133 -3.15 -4.18 15.74
N ALA A 134 -2.06 -4.13 16.50
CA ALA A 134 -1.45 -2.87 16.90
C ALA A 134 -0.92 -2.08 15.70
N TRP A 135 -0.35 -2.75 14.71
CA TRP A 135 0.09 -2.13 13.47
C TRP A 135 -1.09 -1.60 12.65
N TYR A 136 -2.11 -2.43 12.41
CA TYR A 136 -3.31 -2.02 11.68
C TYR A 136 -4.05 -0.86 12.36
N LYS A 137 -4.30 -0.94 13.66
CA LYS A 137 -4.98 0.13 14.41
C LYS A 137 -4.24 1.47 14.34
N ALA A 138 -2.91 1.44 14.29
CA ALA A 138 -2.11 2.65 14.19
C ALA A 138 -2.11 3.25 12.77
N ALA A 139 -2.11 2.41 11.72
CA ALA A 139 -2.05 2.84 10.32
C ALA A 139 -3.43 3.15 9.73
N TRP A 140 -4.47 2.43 10.13
CA TRP A 140 -5.80 2.44 9.53
C TRP A 140 -6.47 3.82 9.46
N PRO A 141 -6.48 4.66 10.51
CA PRO A 141 -7.11 5.98 10.41
C PRO A 141 -6.49 6.83 9.30
N TRP A 142 -5.16 6.81 9.19
CA TRP A 142 -4.43 7.54 8.17
C TRP A 142 -4.63 6.98 6.77
N MET A 143 -4.70 5.65 6.66
CA MET A 143 -5.05 4.96 5.42
C MET A 143 -6.45 5.33 4.95
N ALA A 144 -7.43 5.40 5.86
CA ALA A 144 -8.79 5.80 5.52
C ALA A 144 -8.85 7.25 5.01
N ILE A 145 -8.12 8.18 5.63
CA ILE A 145 -8.02 9.57 5.17
C ILE A 145 -7.37 9.62 3.79
N TYR A 146 -6.23 8.98 3.62
CA TYR A 146 -5.51 8.93 2.35
C TYR A 146 -6.37 8.35 1.21
N SER A 147 -6.93 7.15 1.43
CA SER A 147 -7.72 6.44 0.42
C SER A 147 -9.07 7.10 0.08
N SER A 148 -9.57 7.98 0.97
CA SER A 148 -10.80 8.72 0.71
C SER A 148 -10.54 10.06 0.00
N LEU A 149 -9.50 10.79 0.41
CA LEU A 149 -9.26 12.14 -0.11
C LEU A 149 -8.52 12.14 -1.44
N LEU A 150 -7.59 11.21 -1.66
CA LEU A 150 -6.78 11.20 -2.89
C LEU A 150 -7.61 10.89 -4.14
N PRO A 151 -8.41 9.81 -4.19
CA PRO A 151 -9.24 9.52 -5.35
C PRO A 151 -10.53 10.34 -5.40
N CYS A 152 -10.97 10.92 -4.28
CA CYS A 152 -12.27 11.59 -4.16
C CYS A 152 -12.12 13.07 -3.81
N THR A 153 -11.50 13.83 -4.72
CA THR A 153 -11.35 15.30 -4.58
C THR A 153 -12.68 16.03 -4.45
N ILE A 154 -13.80 15.39 -4.84
CA ILE A 154 -15.16 15.94 -4.77
C ILE A 154 -15.56 16.31 -3.34
N ILE A 155 -15.11 15.55 -2.32
CA ILE A 155 -15.46 15.81 -0.91
C ILE A 155 -15.10 17.25 -0.51
N LEU A 156 -14.00 17.78 -1.03
CA LEU A 156 -13.57 19.14 -0.75
C LEU A 156 -14.13 20.12 -1.79
N THR A 157 -14.10 19.74 -3.07
CA THR A 157 -14.41 20.63 -4.21
C THR A 157 -15.90 20.94 -4.29
N LEU A 158 -16.78 20.00 -3.93
CA LEU A 158 -18.23 20.22 -4.03
C LEU A 158 -18.73 21.27 -3.02
N PRO A 159 -18.50 21.16 -1.69
CA PRO A 159 -19.06 22.14 -0.75
C PRO A 159 -18.43 23.52 -0.90
N VAL A 160 -17.11 23.59 -1.07
CA VAL A 160 -16.41 24.88 -1.20
C VAL A 160 -16.63 25.48 -2.59
N GLY A 161 -16.69 24.66 -3.64
CA GLY A 161 -17.01 25.11 -5.00
C GLY A 161 -18.45 25.62 -5.11
N ALA A 162 -19.41 24.98 -4.44
CA ALA A 162 -20.78 25.50 -4.36
C ALA A 162 -20.83 26.87 -3.67
N TRP A 163 -20.05 27.06 -2.61
CA TRP A 163 -19.92 28.36 -1.96
C TRP A 163 -19.29 29.40 -2.89
N PHE A 164 -18.30 29.03 -3.72
CA PHE A 164 -17.72 29.94 -4.74
C PHE A 164 -18.76 30.36 -5.78
N VAL A 165 -19.63 29.46 -6.23
CA VAL A 165 -20.71 29.76 -7.15
C VAL A 165 -21.73 30.74 -6.51
N LEU A 166 -22.15 30.46 -5.27
CA LEU A 166 -23.07 31.33 -4.54
C LEU A 166 -22.48 32.73 -4.27
N SER A 167 -21.18 32.81 -4.09
CA SER A 167 -20.45 34.08 -3.88
C SER A 167 -20.13 34.84 -5.20
N GLY A 168 -20.50 34.27 -6.35
CA GLY A 168 -20.24 34.88 -7.66
C GLY A 168 -18.79 34.77 -8.14
N TRP A 169 -17.96 33.96 -7.48
CA TRP A 169 -16.55 33.76 -7.82
C TRP A 169 -16.32 32.77 -8.96
N SER A 170 -17.29 31.90 -9.22
CA SER A 170 -17.31 30.92 -10.30
C SER A 170 -18.73 30.72 -10.82
N THR A 171 -18.88 29.93 -11.89
CA THR A 171 -20.18 29.62 -12.49
C THR A 171 -20.56 28.17 -12.26
N LEU A 172 -21.86 27.89 -12.20
CA LEU A 172 -22.35 26.52 -12.03
C LEU A 172 -21.86 25.54 -13.13
N PRO A 173 -21.85 25.92 -14.43
CA PRO A 173 -21.30 25.07 -15.48
C PRO A 173 -19.82 24.71 -15.24
N ASN A 174 -19.00 25.68 -14.83
CA ASN A 174 -17.57 25.41 -14.54
C ASN A 174 -17.41 24.48 -13.36
N LEU A 175 -18.21 24.64 -12.30
CA LEU A 175 -18.19 23.70 -11.17
C LEU A 175 -18.52 22.27 -11.61
N ILE A 176 -19.57 22.09 -12.42
CA ILE A 176 -19.96 20.77 -12.93
C ILE A 176 -18.84 20.16 -13.78
N LEU A 177 -18.24 20.93 -14.69
CA LEU A 177 -17.13 20.47 -15.51
C LEU A 177 -15.93 20.04 -14.65
N VAL A 178 -15.55 20.85 -13.66
CA VAL A 178 -14.45 20.53 -12.76
C VAL A 178 -14.74 19.28 -11.93
N LEU A 179 -15.97 19.10 -11.45
CA LEU A 179 -16.37 17.89 -10.73
C LEU A 179 -16.31 16.64 -11.63
N CYS A 180 -16.78 16.74 -12.88
CA CYS A 180 -16.68 15.64 -13.85
C CYS A 180 -15.22 15.29 -14.16
N LEU A 181 -14.37 16.28 -14.38
CA LEU A 181 -12.94 16.09 -14.62
C LEU A 181 -12.22 15.50 -13.40
N SER A 182 -12.59 15.94 -12.20
CA SER A 182 -11.97 15.44 -10.96
C SER A 182 -12.25 13.95 -10.70
N LEU A 183 -13.39 13.44 -11.16
CA LEU A 183 -13.69 11.99 -11.08
C LEU A 183 -12.74 11.14 -11.91
N SER A 184 -12.26 11.64 -13.03
CA SER A 184 -11.32 10.92 -13.90
C SER A 184 -9.91 10.80 -13.29
N ILE A 185 -9.58 11.59 -12.29
CA ILE A 185 -8.29 11.54 -11.58
C ILE A 185 -8.25 10.37 -10.58
N GLY A 186 -9.40 9.98 -10.03
CA GLY A 186 -9.48 8.95 -8.99
C GLY A 186 -9.15 7.53 -9.44
N MET A 187 -9.20 7.24 -10.74
CA MET A 187 -8.86 5.92 -11.27
C MET A 187 -7.35 5.64 -11.36
N PRO A 188 -6.51 6.60 -11.80
CA PRO A 188 -5.06 6.39 -11.89
C PRO A 188 -4.30 6.59 -10.57
N LEU A 189 -4.91 7.15 -9.53
CA LEU A 189 -4.29 7.40 -8.22
C LEU A 189 -4.67 6.36 -7.18
#